data_aa3bfb62621501dadb00dfad085a2bb1
#
_entry.id   aa3bfb62621501dadb00dfad085a2bb1
#
_cell.length_a   1.000
_cell.length_b   1.000
_cell.length_c   1.000
_cell.angle_alpha   90.00
_cell.angle_beta   90.00
_cell.angle_gamma   90.00
#
_symmetry.space_group_name_H-M   'P 1'
#
loop_
_entity.id
_entity.type
_entity.pdbx_description
1 polymer ?
#
loop_
_entity_poly.entity_id
_entity_poly.type
_entity_poly.pdbx_seq_one_letter_code
_entity_poly.pdbx_strand_id
1 'polypeptide(L)'
;GQHYSGGPQVFNGKIITGMSGCYYINTSCWITAHDADTGEELWRRNTIPRIGEPNGESWGDLPNEQRRGGSAWMPASFDPELNLIFIGIAVPIPWGTIQRDTKGGDVLYTNSTLALDAETGEIDWYFQHIPGGNWDQDHPFERLIVETDVVPDADAVSWLNPNIDSSARRKVITGVPGKPGIVWTLDAATGDFLWATETNYQNVIVGVDVEKRQGITNPELDITEIAQRKLVCPTTQGGINWNSVGYSPQTNLLYAPTNNTCMTFFLRPVEPTVGAHHQSAVSRPTEGPEDDGMVGLFSAVDVATGATRWSHKQRAGIGGSVLTTAGGLVFVSDDARRF
;
A
#
# COMPACT_ATOMS: atom_id res chain seq x y z
N GLY A 1 6.65 -0.40 -21.51
CA GLY A 1 7.02 1.00 -21.32
C GLY A 1 6.17 1.67 -20.26
N GLN A 2 6.53 2.90 -19.91
CA GLN A 2 5.78 3.71 -18.94
C GLN A 2 4.38 4.04 -19.51
N HIS A 3 3.38 4.05 -18.63
CA HIS A 3 1.99 4.31 -18.99
C HIS A 3 1.19 4.80 -17.76
N TYR A 4 0.03 5.37 -18.01
CA TYR A 4 -0.96 5.66 -16.96
C TYR A 4 -1.95 4.51 -16.89
N SER A 5 -2.13 3.92 -15.71
CA SER A 5 -3.04 2.80 -15.49
C SER A 5 -4.20 3.14 -14.54
N GLY A 6 -3.98 4.09 -13.63
CA GLY A 6 -5.03 4.64 -12.79
C GLY A 6 -5.91 5.64 -13.54
N GLY A 7 -7.19 5.74 -13.18
CA GLY A 7 -8.06 6.80 -13.69
C GLY A 7 -7.58 8.17 -13.23
N PRO A 8 -7.59 9.20 -14.09
CA PRO A 8 -7.27 10.56 -13.67
C PRO A 8 -8.29 11.05 -12.65
N GLN A 9 -7.82 11.78 -11.65
CA GLN A 9 -8.65 12.40 -10.61
C GLN A 9 -8.69 13.91 -10.82
N VAL A 10 -9.85 14.52 -10.61
CA VAL A 10 -10.00 15.98 -10.75
C VAL A 10 -10.19 16.57 -9.35
N PHE A 11 -9.27 17.44 -8.93
CA PHE A 11 -9.29 18.13 -7.65
C PHE A 11 -8.98 19.62 -7.86
N ASN A 12 -9.85 20.50 -7.40
CA ASN A 12 -9.67 21.97 -7.46
C ASN A 12 -9.20 22.47 -8.84
N GLY A 13 -9.85 22.03 -9.92
CA GLY A 13 -9.49 22.42 -11.29
C GLY A 13 -8.19 21.79 -11.82
N LYS A 14 -7.59 20.83 -11.11
CA LYS A 14 -6.40 20.10 -11.53
C LYS A 14 -6.71 18.64 -11.83
N ILE A 15 -6.09 18.08 -12.85
CA ILE A 15 -6.11 16.65 -13.18
C ILE A 15 -4.85 16.02 -12.62
N ILE A 16 -5.01 15.10 -11.66
CA ILE A 16 -3.92 14.37 -11.04
C ILE A 16 -3.81 12.98 -11.66
N THR A 17 -2.59 12.60 -12.04
CA THR A 17 -2.28 11.26 -12.57
C THR A 17 -1.00 10.71 -11.98
N GLY A 18 -0.98 9.38 -11.78
CA GLY A 18 0.21 8.65 -11.37
C GLY A 18 0.75 7.75 -12.48
N MET A 19 2.08 7.73 -12.63
CA MET A 19 2.78 6.92 -13.65
C MET A 19 2.98 5.49 -13.17
N SER A 20 2.91 4.55 -14.11
CA SER A 20 3.18 3.12 -13.95
C SER A 20 4.21 2.63 -14.98
N GLY A 21 4.70 1.38 -14.80
CA GLY A 21 5.58 0.73 -15.77
C GLY A 21 7.04 1.17 -15.71
N CYS A 22 7.50 1.69 -14.58
CA CYS A 22 8.87 2.15 -14.37
C CYS A 22 9.80 1.00 -13.98
N TYR A 23 9.86 -0.03 -14.81
CA TYR A 23 10.57 -1.28 -14.53
C TYR A 23 11.93 -1.38 -15.21
N TYR A 24 12.21 -0.48 -16.14
CA TYR A 24 13.43 -0.51 -16.96
C TYR A 24 14.47 0.47 -16.47
N ILE A 25 15.73 0.22 -16.78
CA ILE A 25 16.81 1.18 -16.56
C ILE A 25 16.48 2.50 -17.29
N ASN A 26 16.86 3.62 -16.70
CA ASN A 26 16.52 4.97 -17.18
C ASN A 26 15.01 5.28 -17.19
N THR A 27 14.19 4.53 -16.45
CA THR A 27 12.80 4.93 -16.22
C THR A 27 12.61 5.42 -14.81
N SER A 28 11.74 6.42 -14.63
CA SER A 28 11.26 6.85 -13.33
C SER A 28 9.77 7.06 -13.36
N CYS A 29 9.13 6.80 -12.22
CA CYS A 29 7.74 7.12 -12.02
C CYS A 29 7.59 8.51 -11.40
N TRP A 30 6.48 9.13 -11.72
CA TRP A 30 6.10 10.45 -11.20
C TRP A 30 4.59 10.54 -11.03
N ILE A 31 4.20 11.55 -10.27
CA ILE A 31 2.83 12.03 -10.14
C ILE A 31 2.82 13.41 -10.77
N THR A 32 1.79 13.74 -11.55
CA THR A 32 1.64 15.05 -12.18
C THR A 32 0.30 15.66 -11.87
N ALA A 33 0.27 16.99 -11.82
CA ALA A 33 -0.94 17.79 -11.91
C ALA A 33 -0.95 18.58 -13.20
N HIS A 34 -2.09 18.60 -13.85
CA HIS A 34 -2.35 19.40 -15.03
C HIS A 34 -3.56 20.29 -14.78
N ASP A 35 -3.53 21.51 -15.30
CA ASP A 35 -4.68 22.38 -15.32
C ASP A 35 -5.81 21.73 -16.14
N ALA A 36 -7.01 21.67 -15.58
CA ALA A 36 -8.14 20.94 -16.16
C ALA A 36 -8.70 21.60 -17.42
N ASP A 37 -8.53 22.92 -17.57
CA ASP A 37 -9.05 23.68 -18.71
C ASP A 37 -8.05 23.74 -19.87
N THR A 38 -6.76 23.88 -19.56
CA THR A 38 -5.70 24.10 -20.56
C THR A 38 -4.87 22.86 -20.88
N GLY A 39 -4.81 21.89 -19.94
CA GLY A 39 -3.94 20.73 -20.00
C GLY A 39 -2.45 21.02 -19.70
N GLU A 40 -2.12 22.24 -19.29
CA GLU A 40 -0.76 22.60 -18.90
C GLU A 40 -0.30 21.81 -17.67
N GLU A 41 0.94 21.28 -17.68
CA GLU A 41 1.52 20.63 -16.51
C GLU A 41 1.89 21.68 -15.46
N LEU A 42 1.22 21.63 -14.30
CA LEU A 42 1.42 22.57 -13.21
C LEU A 42 2.60 22.17 -12.32
N TRP A 43 2.68 20.87 -12.00
CA TRP A 43 3.79 20.31 -11.23
C TRP A 43 3.99 18.82 -11.55
N ARG A 44 5.20 18.35 -11.21
CA ARG A 44 5.60 16.94 -11.29
C ARG A 44 6.39 16.55 -10.08
N ARG A 45 6.03 15.43 -9.45
CA ARG A 45 6.73 14.85 -8.30
C ARG A 45 7.26 13.46 -8.65
N ASN A 46 8.57 13.24 -8.55
CA ASN A 46 9.15 11.90 -8.63
C ASN A 46 8.69 11.06 -7.43
N THR A 47 8.33 9.80 -7.67
CA THR A 47 7.94 8.85 -6.61
C THR A 47 9.16 8.22 -5.93
N ILE A 48 10.33 8.33 -6.54
CA ILE A 48 11.64 7.89 -6.01
C ILE A 48 12.58 9.09 -6.01
N PRO A 49 13.18 9.44 -4.85
CA PRO A 49 14.09 10.57 -4.76
C PRO A 49 15.37 10.31 -5.54
N ARG A 50 15.90 11.38 -6.13
CA ARG A 50 17.15 11.36 -6.88
C ARG A 50 18.36 11.63 -5.97
N ILE A 51 19.55 11.37 -6.45
CA ILE A 51 20.78 11.75 -5.74
C ILE A 51 20.77 13.25 -5.51
N GLY A 52 20.97 13.66 -4.24
CA GLY A 52 20.95 15.05 -3.83
C GLY A 52 19.58 15.61 -3.45
N GLU A 53 18.50 14.87 -3.69
CA GLU A 53 17.17 15.22 -3.16
C GLU A 53 17.00 14.70 -1.72
N PRO A 54 16.10 15.30 -0.92
CA PRO A 54 15.76 14.78 0.41
C PRO A 54 15.39 13.29 0.36
N ASN A 55 15.93 12.50 1.30
CA ASN A 55 15.77 11.05 1.39
C ASN A 55 16.40 10.24 0.22
N GLY A 56 17.18 10.87 -0.65
CA GLY A 56 17.91 10.18 -1.73
C GLY A 56 18.90 9.15 -1.23
N GLU A 57 19.45 9.35 -0.02
CA GLU A 57 20.36 8.44 0.67
C GLU A 57 19.74 7.08 1.01
N SER A 58 18.39 6.98 1.10
CA SER A 58 17.67 5.72 1.34
C SER A 58 17.89 4.66 0.25
N TRP A 59 18.41 5.06 -0.91
CA TRP A 59 18.78 4.20 -2.03
C TRP A 59 20.28 3.86 -2.07
N GLY A 60 21.03 4.22 -1.01
CA GLY A 60 22.48 4.05 -0.98
C GLY A 60 23.17 4.78 -2.14
N ASP A 61 24.23 4.16 -2.66
CA ASP A 61 25.02 4.73 -3.78
C ASP A 61 24.43 4.40 -5.17
N LEU A 62 23.22 3.83 -5.22
CA LEU A 62 22.62 3.42 -6.49
C LEU A 62 22.40 4.62 -7.41
N PRO A 63 22.95 4.61 -8.65
CA PRO A 63 22.82 5.73 -9.57
C PRO A 63 21.36 5.91 -10.02
N ASN A 64 20.98 7.13 -10.39
CA ASN A 64 19.61 7.51 -10.68
C ASN A 64 18.95 6.65 -11.76
N GLU A 65 19.70 6.23 -12.77
CA GLU A 65 19.21 5.37 -13.86
C GLU A 65 18.84 3.96 -13.42
N GLN A 66 19.31 3.52 -12.26
CA GLN A 66 19.02 2.21 -11.68
C GLN A 66 17.93 2.27 -10.59
N ARG A 67 17.56 3.46 -10.11
CA ARG A 67 16.48 3.64 -9.14
C ARG A 67 15.13 3.48 -9.83
N ARG A 68 14.49 2.32 -9.69
CA ARG A 68 13.32 1.90 -10.47
C ARG A 68 12.19 1.37 -9.59
N GLY A 69 10.99 1.27 -10.18
CA GLY A 69 9.77 0.91 -9.47
C GLY A 69 9.05 2.15 -8.99
N GLY A 70 8.43 2.08 -7.82
CA GLY A 70 7.70 3.18 -7.23
C GLY A 70 6.53 3.66 -8.07
N SER A 71 5.83 2.77 -8.77
CA SER A 71 4.66 3.11 -9.57
C SER A 71 3.53 3.64 -8.68
N ALA A 72 2.89 4.73 -9.10
CA ALA A 72 1.65 5.26 -8.53
C ALA A 72 0.50 4.88 -9.46
N TRP A 73 0.12 3.60 -9.46
CA TRP A 73 -0.75 3.02 -10.49
C TRP A 73 -2.23 2.96 -10.11
N MET A 74 -2.57 3.38 -8.89
CA MET A 74 -3.95 3.51 -8.43
C MET A 74 -4.33 4.98 -8.23
N PRO A 75 -5.63 5.30 -8.24
CA PRO A 75 -6.12 6.66 -7.99
C PRO A 75 -5.73 7.18 -6.61
N ALA A 76 -5.60 8.50 -6.50
CA ALA A 76 -5.39 9.20 -5.24
C ALA A 76 -6.73 9.53 -4.55
N SER A 77 -6.67 9.86 -3.25
CA SER A 77 -7.76 10.53 -2.51
C SER A 77 -7.36 11.97 -2.23
N PHE A 78 -8.33 12.87 -2.12
CA PHE A 78 -8.10 14.30 -1.90
C PHE A 78 -8.94 14.82 -0.74
N ASP A 79 -8.31 15.56 0.16
CA ASP A 79 -8.97 16.31 1.22
C ASP A 79 -8.92 17.81 0.92
N PRO A 80 -10.07 18.46 0.66
CA PRO A 80 -10.09 19.89 0.31
C PRO A 80 -9.83 20.82 1.49
N GLU A 81 -10.02 20.38 2.74
CA GLU A 81 -9.78 21.23 3.93
C GLU A 81 -8.28 21.22 4.27
N LEU A 82 -7.63 20.09 4.18
CA LEU A 82 -6.17 19.96 4.36
C LEU A 82 -5.40 20.39 3.11
N ASN A 83 -6.05 20.46 1.95
CA ASN A 83 -5.44 20.64 0.63
C ASN A 83 -4.38 19.56 0.32
N LEU A 84 -4.62 18.32 0.78
CA LEU A 84 -3.70 17.21 0.65
C LEU A 84 -4.24 16.12 -0.29
N ILE A 85 -3.35 15.60 -1.13
CA ILE A 85 -3.56 14.43 -1.97
C ILE A 85 -2.88 13.24 -1.31
N PHE A 86 -3.64 12.17 -1.01
CA PHE A 86 -3.11 10.93 -0.47
C PHE A 86 -2.97 9.89 -1.58
N ILE A 87 -1.74 9.44 -1.84
CA ILE A 87 -1.45 8.50 -2.92
C ILE A 87 -0.50 7.40 -2.46
N GLY A 88 -0.71 6.20 -2.99
CA GLY A 88 0.12 5.04 -2.69
C GLY A 88 1.19 4.78 -3.72
N ILE A 89 2.35 4.35 -3.22
CA ILE A 89 3.51 4.04 -4.03
C ILE A 89 3.79 2.53 -3.96
N ALA A 90 3.99 1.93 -5.11
CA ALA A 90 4.25 0.50 -5.26
C ALA A 90 5.72 0.13 -4.94
N VAL A 91 6.03 -1.14 -5.12
CA VAL A 91 7.32 -1.77 -4.82
C VAL A 91 8.52 -1.20 -5.59
N PRO A 92 9.74 -1.37 -5.05
CA PRO A 92 10.98 -1.12 -5.80
C PRO A 92 11.22 -2.24 -6.82
N ILE A 93 11.97 -1.95 -7.88
CA ILE A 93 12.37 -2.92 -8.92
C ILE A 93 13.90 -2.92 -9.08
N PRO A 94 14.53 -4.10 -9.14
CA PRO A 94 14.01 -5.47 -8.88
C PRO A 94 13.45 -5.63 -7.47
N TRP A 95 12.62 -6.67 -7.24
CA TRP A 95 11.97 -6.82 -5.93
C TRP A 95 12.95 -7.12 -4.79
N GLY A 96 13.98 -7.95 -5.04
CA GLY A 96 14.94 -8.36 -4.02
C GLY A 96 15.98 -7.30 -3.66
N THR A 97 16.25 -7.09 -2.39
CA THR A 97 17.30 -6.17 -1.91
C THR A 97 18.68 -6.55 -2.44
N ILE A 98 19.00 -7.86 -2.49
CA ILE A 98 20.27 -8.38 -3.03
C ILE A 98 20.42 -8.18 -4.55
N GLN A 99 19.31 -7.96 -5.26
CA GLN A 99 19.31 -7.68 -6.70
C GLN A 99 19.48 -6.19 -6.99
N ARG A 100 19.09 -5.31 -6.05
CA ARG A 100 19.20 -3.85 -6.18
C ARG A 100 20.54 -3.29 -5.70
N ASP A 101 21.18 -4.00 -4.77
CA ASP A 101 22.42 -3.54 -4.11
C ASP A 101 22.26 -2.18 -3.39
N THR A 102 21.13 -1.97 -2.75
CA THR A 102 20.82 -0.75 -1.98
C THR A 102 21.42 -0.75 -0.58
N LYS A 103 22.29 -1.72 -0.25
CA LYS A 103 23.02 -1.84 1.03
C LYS A 103 22.11 -1.79 2.27
N GLY A 104 20.88 -2.32 2.16
CA GLY A 104 19.91 -2.33 3.24
C GLY A 104 19.17 -1.00 3.47
N GLY A 105 19.25 -0.07 2.54
CA GLY A 105 18.47 1.16 2.58
C GLY A 105 16.97 0.91 2.42
N ASP A 106 16.16 1.81 3.00
CA ASP A 106 14.69 1.71 3.02
C ASP A 106 14.03 1.94 1.66
N VAL A 107 14.77 2.45 0.67
CA VAL A 107 14.36 2.71 -0.73
C VAL A 107 13.09 3.56 -0.84
N LEU A 108 13.09 4.71 -0.17
CA LEU A 108 11.98 5.65 -0.17
C LEU A 108 11.68 6.15 -1.60
N TYR A 109 10.44 6.40 -2.01
CA TYR A 109 9.20 6.23 -1.21
C TYR A 109 8.43 4.97 -1.64
N THR A 110 9.11 3.90 -2.03
CA THR A 110 8.41 2.65 -2.39
C THR A 110 7.63 2.11 -1.19
N ASN A 111 6.53 1.42 -1.48
CA ASN A 111 5.61 0.86 -0.46
C ASN A 111 5.15 1.88 0.59
N SER A 112 4.92 3.13 0.18
CA SER A 112 4.52 4.21 1.08
C SER A 112 3.17 4.78 0.74
N THR A 113 2.55 5.40 1.73
CA THR A 113 1.54 6.43 1.56
C THR A 113 2.23 7.78 1.56
N LEU A 114 1.97 8.60 0.55
CA LEU A 114 2.39 10.00 0.49
C LEU A 114 1.20 10.91 0.68
N ALA A 115 1.38 11.99 1.44
CA ALA A 115 0.53 13.17 1.40
C ALA A 115 1.25 14.28 0.64
N LEU A 116 0.65 14.75 -0.43
CA LEU A 116 1.19 15.79 -1.28
C LEU A 116 0.33 17.05 -1.15
N ASP A 117 0.95 18.20 -1.01
CA ASP A 117 0.27 19.48 -1.19
C ASP A 117 -0.30 19.54 -2.62
N ALA A 118 -1.59 19.82 -2.74
CA ALA A 118 -2.30 19.77 -4.01
C ALA A 118 -1.91 20.90 -4.98
N GLU A 119 -1.36 22.02 -4.45
CA GLU A 119 -0.93 23.16 -5.28
C GLU A 119 0.48 22.97 -5.84
N THR A 120 1.37 22.37 -5.05
CA THR A 120 2.81 22.31 -5.36
C THR A 120 3.33 20.94 -5.70
N GLY A 121 2.61 19.87 -5.28
CA GLY A 121 3.08 18.49 -5.36
C GLY A 121 4.23 18.18 -4.38
N GLU A 122 4.52 19.06 -3.43
CA GLU A 122 5.51 18.78 -2.39
C GLU A 122 4.98 17.73 -1.41
N ILE A 123 5.89 16.89 -0.92
CA ILE A 123 5.56 15.87 0.08
C ILE A 123 5.48 16.56 1.43
N ASP A 124 4.28 16.62 2.00
CA ASP A 124 4.03 17.15 3.35
C ASP A 124 4.46 16.12 4.39
N TRP A 125 4.02 14.88 4.21
CA TRP A 125 4.42 13.75 5.02
C TRP A 125 4.35 12.42 4.23
N TYR A 126 4.99 11.38 4.78
CA TYR A 126 4.88 10.01 4.29
C TYR A 126 4.85 9.01 5.45
N PHE A 127 4.30 7.83 5.16
CA PHE A 127 4.39 6.63 5.99
C PHE A 127 4.81 5.45 5.12
N GLN A 128 5.90 4.77 5.45
CA GLN A 128 6.40 3.64 4.67
C GLN A 128 5.93 2.31 5.27
N HIS A 129 5.04 1.60 4.58
CA HIS A 129 4.46 0.35 5.08
C HIS A 129 5.45 -0.82 5.05
N ILE A 130 6.30 -0.90 4.02
CA ILE A 130 7.33 -1.94 3.88
C ILE A 130 8.65 -1.30 3.47
N PRO A 131 9.54 -0.96 4.41
CA PRO A 131 10.87 -0.48 4.09
C PRO A 131 11.71 -1.58 3.42
N GLY A 132 12.50 -1.20 2.43
CA GLY A 132 13.44 -2.09 1.76
C GLY A 132 12.86 -3.29 1.01
N GLY A 133 11.57 -3.46 0.93
CA GLY A 133 10.82 -4.64 0.48
C GLY A 133 11.51 -5.64 -0.45
N ASN A 134 11.32 -6.93 -0.19
CA ASN A 134 11.91 -8.04 -0.96
C ASN A 134 10.89 -8.79 -1.82
N TRP A 135 9.61 -8.51 -1.62
CA TRP A 135 8.49 -9.25 -2.18
C TRP A 135 7.60 -8.31 -2.98
N ASP A 136 6.78 -8.83 -3.84
CA ASP A 136 5.77 -8.05 -4.57
C ASP A 136 4.56 -7.73 -3.66
N GLN A 137 4.80 -6.98 -2.59
CA GLN A 137 3.79 -6.60 -1.60
C GLN A 137 3.46 -5.10 -1.73
N ASP A 138 2.88 -4.74 -2.88
CA ASP A 138 2.51 -3.37 -3.26
C ASP A 138 1.61 -2.66 -2.24
N HIS A 139 1.78 -1.32 -2.11
CA HIS A 139 0.95 -0.44 -1.27
C HIS A 139 0.34 0.77 -2.03
N PRO A 140 -0.10 0.63 -3.30
CA PRO A 140 -0.67 1.75 -4.05
C PRO A 140 -2.19 1.88 -3.91
N PHE A 141 -2.88 0.97 -3.18
CA PHE A 141 -4.34 0.90 -3.16
C PHE A 141 -4.97 2.13 -2.49
N GLU A 142 -6.26 2.28 -2.60
CA GLU A 142 -6.98 3.46 -2.15
C GLU A 142 -6.89 3.70 -0.64
N ARG A 143 -7.06 4.96 -0.25
CA ARG A 143 -7.18 5.43 1.14
C ARG A 143 -8.50 6.16 1.28
N LEU A 144 -9.30 5.75 2.26
CA LEU A 144 -10.51 6.46 2.63
C LEU A 144 -10.17 7.60 3.59
N ILE A 145 -10.83 8.72 3.44
CA ILE A 145 -10.75 9.85 4.35
C ILE A 145 -12.00 9.81 5.22
N VAL A 146 -11.82 9.67 6.53
CA VAL A 146 -12.91 9.50 7.48
C VAL A 146 -12.71 10.41 8.68
N GLU A 147 -13.76 11.10 9.14
CA GLU A 147 -13.79 11.74 10.43
C GLU A 147 -14.39 10.82 11.49
N THR A 148 -13.63 10.47 12.51
CA THR A 148 -14.07 9.56 13.57
C THR A 148 -13.45 9.92 14.92
N ASP A 149 -14.09 9.49 15.99
CA ASP A 149 -13.44 9.42 17.29
C ASP A 149 -12.41 8.29 17.23
N VAL A 150 -11.16 8.56 17.64
CA VAL A 150 -10.09 7.56 17.61
C VAL A 150 -9.90 7.00 19.02
N VAL A 151 -10.53 5.86 19.29
CA VAL A 151 -10.54 5.17 20.59
C VAL A 151 -10.15 3.70 20.41
N PRO A 152 -8.94 3.41 19.91
CA PRO A 152 -8.57 2.05 19.53
C PRO A 152 -8.63 1.08 20.71
N ASP A 153 -9.13 -0.12 20.46
CA ASP A 153 -9.17 -1.21 21.39
C ASP A 153 -7.85 -1.98 21.35
N ALA A 154 -7.01 -1.78 22.36
CA ALA A 154 -5.67 -2.37 22.42
C ALA A 154 -5.65 -3.91 22.37
N ASP A 155 -6.74 -4.56 22.78
CA ASP A 155 -6.85 -6.02 22.74
C ASP A 155 -7.35 -6.54 21.38
N ALA A 156 -7.85 -5.65 20.53
CA ALA A 156 -8.47 -6.01 19.25
C ALA A 156 -7.63 -5.62 18.02
N VAL A 157 -6.70 -4.66 18.16
CA VAL A 157 -5.82 -4.24 17.06
C VAL A 157 -4.52 -5.06 17.05
N SER A 158 -3.93 -5.25 15.86
CA SER A 158 -2.63 -5.92 15.76
C SER A 158 -1.49 -5.02 16.28
N TRP A 159 -1.56 -3.73 15.97
CA TRP A 159 -0.56 -2.74 16.42
C TRP A 159 -1.24 -1.41 16.77
N LEU A 160 -0.77 -0.80 17.83
CA LEU A 160 -1.27 0.45 18.40
C LEU A 160 -0.11 1.43 18.62
N ASN A 161 -0.33 2.70 18.31
CA ASN A 161 0.57 3.76 18.76
C ASN A 161 0.35 3.99 20.27
N PRO A 162 1.35 3.75 21.11
CA PRO A 162 1.20 3.89 22.57
C PRO A 162 1.02 5.34 23.03
N ASN A 163 1.33 6.32 22.16
CA ASN A 163 1.30 7.75 22.48
C ASN A 163 0.04 8.46 21.92
N ILE A 164 -0.96 7.68 21.49
CA ILE A 164 -2.16 8.28 20.90
C ILE A 164 -3.00 9.01 21.96
N ASP A 165 -3.45 10.22 21.62
CA ASP A 165 -4.54 10.85 22.36
C ASP A 165 -5.87 10.24 21.88
N SER A 166 -6.38 9.30 22.64
CA SER A 166 -7.60 8.54 22.34
C SER A 166 -8.91 9.28 22.62
N SER A 167 -8.84 10.55 23.01
CA SER A 167 -10.05 11.37 23.31
C SER A 167 -10.47 12.28 22.15
N ALA A 168 -9.67 12.38 21.12
CA ALA A 168 -9.87 13.36 20.06
C ALA A 168 -10.58 12.77 18.83
N ARG A 169 -11.64 13.47 18.39
CA ARG A 169 -12.18 13.29 17.03
C ARG A 169 -11.15 13.78 16.04
N ARG A 170 -10.85 12.98 15.03
CA ARG A 170 -9.81 13.25 14.02
C ARG A 170 -10.29 12.93 12.62
N LYS A 171 -9.69 13.62 11.67
CA LYS A 171 -9.71 13.19 10.28
C LYS A 171 -8.58 12.18 10.08
N VAL A 172 -8.92 10.98 9.65
CA VAL A 172 -7.96 9.91 9.42
C VAL A 172 -7.98 9.47 7.97
N ILE A 173 -6.86 8.97 7.49
CA ILE A 173 -6.83 8.11 6.31
C ILE A 173 -6.80 6.66 6.79
N THR A 174 -7.70 5.85 6.25
CA THR A 174 -7.84 4.45 6.63
C THR A 174 -8.13 3.59 5.40
N GLY A 175 -7.94 2.29 5.52
CA GLY A 175 -8.18 1.33 4.44
C GLY A 175 -7.18 0.19 4.44
N VAL A 176 -7.22 -0.61 3.39
CA VAL A 176 -6.24 -1.67 3.14
C VAL A 176 -5.33 -1.22 1.99
N PRO A 177 -4.31 -0.40 2.26
CA PRO A 177 -3.52 0.25 1.21
C PRO A 177 -2.57 -0.68 0.46
N GLY A 178 -2.44 -1.94 0.89
CA GLY A 178 -1.47 -2.85 0.33
C GLY A 178 -1.83 -4.32 0.40
N LYS A 179 -1.09 -5.10 -0.37
CA LYS A 179 -1.26 -6.56 -0.54
C LYS A 179 -1.23 -7.38 0.76
N PRO A 180 -0.52 -7.00 1.84
CA PRO A 180 -0.58 -7.77 3.08
C PRO A 180 -1.97 -7.90 3.71
N GLY A 181 -2.94 -7.05 3.32
CA GLY A 181 -4.31 -7.17 3.81
C GLY A 181 -4.48 -6.65 5.24
N ILE A 182 -3.78 -5.59 5.56
CA ILE A 182 -3.80 -4.92 6.86
C ILE A 182 -4.58 -3.61 6.71
N VAL A 183 -5.56 -3.38 7.57
CA VAL A 183 -6.19 -2.07 7.72
C VAL A 183 -5.21 -1.18 8.47
N TRP A 184 -4.79 -0.10 7.83
CA TRP A 184 -3.96 0.93 8.43
C TRP A 184 -4.78 2.19 8.68
N THR A 185 -4.57 2.82 9.82
CA THR A 185 -5.20 4.10 10.15
C THR A 185 -4.14 5.09 10.61
N LEU A 186 -4.04 6.19 9.87
CA LEU A 186 -3.08 7.26 10.09
C LEU A 186 -3.84 8.57 10.28
N ASP A 187 -3.29 9.50 11.05
CA ASP A 187 -3.79 10.88 11.11
C ASP A 187 -3.60 11.54 9.74
N ALA A 188 -4.67 12.11 9.19
CA ALA A 188 -4.65 12.65 7.83
C ALA A 188 -3.78 13.90 7.72
N ALA A 189 -3.69 14.71 8.77
CA ALA A 189 -2.93 15.95 8.76
C ALA A 189 -1.43 15.73 8.97
N THR A 190 -1.04 14.71 9.76
CA THR A 190 0.35 14.55 10.19
C THR A 190 1.03 13.29 9.68
N GLY A 191 0.26 12.28 9.24
CA GLY A 191 0.75 10.96 8.88
C GLY A 191 1.14 10.08 10.06
N ASP A 192 0.84 10.50 11.28
CA ASP A 192 1.14 9.72 12.46
C ASP A 192 0.34 8.42 12.46
N PHE A 193 1.03 7.32 12.73
CA PHE A 193 0.40 6.02 12.90
C PHE A 193 -0.53 6.03 14.11
N LEU A 194 -1.75 5.53 13.94
CA LEU A 194 -2.73 5.42 15.01
C LEU A 194 -2.91 3.97 15.44
N TRP A 195 -3.36 3.13 14.54
CA TRP A 195 -3.51 1.69 14.76
C TRP A 195 -3.53 0.92 13.44
N ALA A 196 -3.32 -0.40 13.52
CA ALA A 196 -3.50 -1.29 12.38
C ALA A 196 -4.09 -2.65 12.82
N THR A 197 -4.91 -3.25 11.93
CA THR A 197 -5.58 -4.54 12.17
C THR A 197 -5.41 -5.43 10.95
N GLU A 198 -4.91 -6.64 11.16
CA GLU A 198 -4.81 -7.68 10.14
C GLU A 198 -6.21 -8.23 9.81
N THR A 199 -6.51 -8.40 8.52
CA THR A 199 -7.80 -8.95 8.06
C THR A 199 -7.67 -10.31 7.38
N ASN A 200 -6.44 -10.77 7.19
CA ASN A 200 -6.06 -12.11 6.74
C ASN A 200 -4.71 -12.47 7.35
N TYR A 201 -4.34 -13.74 7.27
CA TYR A 201 -3.00 -14.15 7.69
C TYR A 201 -1.92 -13.53 6.79
N GLN A 202 -0.93 -12.93 7.41
CA GLN A 202 0.27 -12.41 6.76
C GLN A 202 1.49 -12.63 7.67
N ASN A 203 2.69 -12.71 7.09
CA ASN A 203 3.93 -12.84 7.83
C ASN A 203 5.02 -11.87 7.39
N VAL A 204 4.65 -10.86 6.60
CA VAL A 204 5.58 -9.87 6.02
C VAL A 204 5.89 -8.76 7.00
N ILE A 205 4.88 -8.25 7.71
CA ILE A 205 4.99 -7.16 8.67
C ILE A 205 4.77 -7.71 10.07
N VAL A 206 5.66 -7.37 11.00
CA VAL A 206 5.63 -7.88 12.39
C VAL A 206 5.53 -6.78 13.43
N GLY A 207 5.44 -5.53 13.01
CA GLY A 207 5.34 -4.39 13.91
C GLY A 207 5.32 -3.05 13.20
N VAL A 208 5.33 -1.98 14.00
CA VAL A 208 5.40 -0.59 13.53
C VAL A 208 6.43 0.17 14.35
N ASP A 209 7.36 0.83 13.66
CA ASP A 209 8.24 1.84 14.25
C ASP A 209 7.54 3.20 14.12
N VAL A 210 6.93 3.64 15.22
CA VAL A 210 6.12 4.87 15.26
C VAL A 210 6.98 6.11 15.06
N GLU A 211 8.23 6.12 15.57
CA GLU A 211 9.14 7.26 15.45
C GLU A 211 9.64 7.45 14.02
N LYS A 212 9.96 6.34 13.35
CA LYS A 212 10.39 6.37 11.94
C LYS A 212 9.24 6.45 10.95
N ARG A 213 7.99 6.30 11.42
CA ARG A 213 6.79 6.22 10.57
C ARG A 213 6.88 5.12 9.53
N GLN A 214 7.22 3.91 9.97
CA GLN A 214 7.36 2.78 9.06
C GLN A 214 6.95 1.45 9.69
N GLY A 215 6.55 0.49 8.85
CA GLY A 215 6.35 -0.89 9.25
C GLY A 215 7.68 -1.58 9.56
N ILE A 216 7.64 -2.59 10.41
CA ILE A 216 8.77 -3.47 10.70
C ILE A 216 8.56 -4.77 9.95
N THR A 217 9.44 -5.06 8.99
CA THR A 217 9.39 -6.29 8.21
C THR A 217 9.91 -7.49 9.01
N ASN A 218 9.40 -8.67 8.71
CA ASN A 218 9.84 -9.92 9.33
C ASN A 218 11.25 -10.32 8.85
N PRO A 219 12.27 -10.29 9.70
CA PRO A 219 13.64 -10.60 9.29
C PRO A 219 13.83 -12.07 8.90
N GLU A 220 12.94 -12.98 9.31
CA GLU A 220 12.98 -14.38 8.89
C GLU A 220 12.69 -14.55 7.38
N LEU A 221 12.04 -13.54 6.77
CA LEU A 221 11.73 -13.54 5.34
C LEU A 221 12.82 -12.88 4.50
N ASP A 222 13.88 -12.35 5.09
CA ASP A 222 15.00 -11.78 4.36
C ASP A 222 15.63 -12.81 3.44
N ILE A 223 15.88 -12.38 2.19
CA ILE A 223 16.50 -13.19 1.16
C ILE A 223 17.94 -12.72 1.00
N THR A 224 18.87 -13.52 1.47
CA THR A 224 20.31 -13.19 1.50
C THR A 224 21.11 -13.86 0.37
N GLU A 225 20.49 -14.80 -0.37
CA GLU A 225 21.11 -15.46 -1.52
C GLU A 225 20.08 -15.79 -2.60
N ILE A 226 20.57 -15.89 -3.83
CA ILE A 226 19.73 -16.29 -4.98
C ILE A 226 19.24 -17.71 -4.79
N ALA A 227 17.99 -17.98 -5.21
CA ALA A 227 17.26 -19.25 -5.08
C ALA A 227 16.94 -19.66 -3.62
N GLN A 228 17.28 -18.85 -2.61
CA GLN A 228 16.80 -19.08 -1.25
C GLN A 228 15.27 -19.01 -1.22
N ARG A 229 14.64 -20.07 -0.73
CA ARG A 229 13.17 -20.18 -0.70
C ARG A 229 12.64 -19.73 0.64
N LYS A 230 11.59 -18.89 0.60
CA LYS A 230 10.85 -18.43 1.77
C LYS A 230 9.37 -18.72 1.60
N LEU A 231 8.69 -19.05 2.69
CA LEU A 231 7.23 -19.08 2.75
C LEU A 231 6.75 -17.67 3.07
N VAL A 232 6.12 -17.00 2.09
CA VAL A 232 5.63 -15.63 2.22
C VAL A 232 4.11 -15.63 2.09
N CYS A 233 3.44 -15.00 3.02
CA CYS A 233 2.00 -14.82 3.03
C CYS A 233 1.67 -13.32 3.14
N PRO A 234 0.77 -12.81 2.31
CA PRO A 234 0.09 -13.48 1.20
C PRO A 234 0.97 -13.66 -0.05
N THR A 235 0.39 -14.19 -1.13
CA THR A 235 1.06 -14.31 -2.44
C THR A 235 1.31 -12.95 -3.09
N THR A 236 1.95 -12.92 -4.26
CA THR A 236 2.09 -11.69 -5.09
C THR A 236 0.75 -11.12 -5.56
N GLN A 237 -0.33 -11.90 -5.50
CA GLN A 237 -1.69 -11.39 -5.72
C GLN A 237 -2.24 -10.67 -4.50
N GLY A 238 -1.64 -10.88 -3.34
CA GLY A 238 -2.03 -10.24 -2.08
C GLY A 238 -3.14 -10.98 -1.32
N GLY A 239 -3.36 -10.57 -0.10
CA GLY A 239 -4.61 -10.75 0.62
C GLY A 239 -5.72 -9.90 0.00
N ILE A 240 -5.35 -8.73 -0.50
CA ILE A 240 -6.15 -7.86 -1.37
C ILE A 240 -5.27 -7.36 -2.51
N ASN A 241 -5.89 -6.88 -3.61
CA ASN A 241 -5.18 -6.23 -4.69
C ASN A 241 -5.88 -4.89 -5.02
N TRP A 242 -6.20 -4.61 -6.26
CA TRP A 242 -6.87 -3.38 -6.72
C TRP A 242 -8.36 -3.30 -6.37
N ASN A 243 -8.92 -4.32 -5.77
CA ASN A 243 -10.31 -4.33 -5.31
C ASN A 243 -10.53 -3.29 -4.21
N SER A 244 -11.58 -2.48 -4.33
CA SER A 244 -11.89 -1.45 -3.36
C SER A 244 -12.50 -2.02 -2.09
N VAL A 245 -12.10 -1.49 -0.94
CA VAL A 245 -12.81 -1.65 0.32
C VAL A 245 -14.11 -0.82 0.31
N GLY A 246 -15.05 -1.10 1.20
CA GLY A 246 -16.25 -0.30 1.38
C GLY A 246 -16.25 0.39 2.75
N TYR A 247 -16.98 1.49 2.88
CA TYR A 247 -17.19 2.15 4.16
C TYR A 247 -18.63 2.61 4.30
N SER A 248 -19.20 2.45 5.51
CA SER A 248 -20.51 2.98 5.85
C SER A 248 -20.39 3.99 6.97
N PRO A 249 -20.70 5.27 6.71
CA PRO A 249 -20.70 6.30 7.76
C PRO A 249 -21.79 6.10 8.81
N GLN A 250 -22.84 5.34 8.49
CA GLN A 250 -23.93 5.04 9.43
C GLN A 250 -23.48 4.08 10.54
N THR A 251 -22.59 3.16 10.23
CA THR A 251 -22.10 2.15 11.18
C THR A 251 -20.66 2.39 11.61
N ASN A 252 -19.96 3.32 10.96
CA ASN A 252 -18.51 3.57 11.08
C ASN A 252 -17.66 2.31 10.80
N LEU A 253 -18.16 1.42 9.92
CA LEU A 253 -17.48 0.17 9.57
C LEU A 253 -16.83 0.26 8.18
N LEU A 254 -15.58 -0.18 8.13
CA LEU A 254 -14.84 -0.48 6.92
C LEU A 254 -15.00 -1.97 6.61
N TYR A 255 -15.33 -2.29 5.36
CA TYR A 255 -15.53 -3.65 4.87
C TYR A 255 -14.38 -4.06 3.95
N ALA A 256 -13.58 -5.02 4.38
CA ALA A 256 -12.38 -5.48 3.69
C ALA A 256 -12.60 -6.87 3.06
N PRO A 257 -12.53 -6.98 1.72
CA PRO A 257 -12.54 -8.26 1.01
C PRO A 257 -11.09 -8.75 0.90
N THR A 258 -10.71 -9.75 1.67
CA THR A 258 -9.35 -10.27 1.69
C THR A 258 -9.29 -11.78 1.45
N ASN A 259 -8.10 -12.31 1.22
CA ASN A 259 -7.87 -13.71 0.93
C ASN A 259 -6.68 -14.25 1.72
N ASN A 260 -6.84 -15.43 2.32
CA ASN A 260 -5.74 -16.19 2.90
C ASN A 260 -5.01 -16.93 1.78
N THR A 261 -3.81 -16.51 1.47
CA THR A 261 -2.97 -17.13 0.44
C THR A 261 -1.52 -17.07 0.85
N CYS A 262 -0.74 -18.10 0.52
CA CYS A 262 0.71 -18.10 0.74
C CYS A 262 1.44 -18.55 -0.51
N MET A 263 2.76 -18.30 -0.55
CA MET A 263 3.62 -18.69 -1.66
C MET A 263 4.99 -19.16 -1.18
N THR A 264 5.56 -20.10 -1.89
CA THR A 264 7.01 -20.26 -1.90
C THR A 264 7.60 -19.23 -2.84
N PHE A 265 8.39 -18.32 -2.29
CA PHE A 265 9.01 -17.21 -3.01
C PHE A 265 10.53 -17.35 -3.02
N PHE A 266 11.17 -17.05 -4.15
CA PHE A 266 12.62 -16.98 -4.28
C PHE A 266 13.05 -16.09 -5.43
N LEU A 267 14.26 -15.51 -5.33
CA LEU A 267 14.84 -14.64 -6.34
C LEU A 267 15.65 -15.43 -7.36
N ARG A 268 15.68 -14.92 -8.60
CA ARG A 268 16.56 -15.37 -9.68
C ARG A 268 17.68 -14.34 -9.90
N PRO A 269 18.79 -14.74 -10.56
CA PRO A 269 19.77 -13.77 -11.03
C PRO A 269 19.13 -12.73 -11.94
N VAL A 270 19.55 -11.48 -11.79
CA VAL A 270 19.17 -10.35 -12.66
C VAL A 270 20.43 -9.75 -13.24
N GLU A 271 20.46 -9.63 -14.57
CA GLU A 271 21.44 -8.81 -15.24
C GLU A 271 20.76 -7.51 -15.70
N PRO A 272 21.19 -6.35 -15.18
CA PRO A 272 20.64 -5.07 -15.61
C PRO A 272 20.88 -4.86 -17.12
N THR A 273 19.81 -4.73 -17.88
CA THR A 273 19.87 -4.44 -19.32
C THR A 273 18.94 -3.28 -19.61
N VAL A 274 19.41 -2.28 -20.35
CA VAL A 274 18.58 -1.17 -20.79
C VAL A 274 17.40 -1.69 -21.62
N GLY A 275 16.20 -1.29 -21.24
CA GLY A 275 14.96 -1.72 -21.89
C GLY A 275 14.46 -3.11 -21.46
N ALA A 276 15.12 -3.79 -20.53
CA ALA A 276 14.66 -5.06 -19.99
C ALA A 276 13.76 -4.87 -18.76
N HIS A 277 12.75 -5.72 -18.65
CA HIS A 277 11.89 -5.80 -17.47
C HIS A 277 12.49 -6.78 -16.46
N HIS A 278 12.77 -6.30 -15.25
CA HIS A 278 13.50 -7.09 -14.24
C HIS A 278 12.64 -7.34 -12.99
N GLN A 279 11.68 -8.22 -13.11
CA GLN A 279 10.97 -8.85 -11.99
C GLN A 279 11.49 -10.28 -11.81
N SER A 280 12.76 -10.42 -11.44
CA SER A 280 13.39 -11.73 -11.42
C SER A 280 13.14 -12.47 -10.11
N ALA A 281 11.88 -12.84 -9.90
CA ALA A 281 11.46 -13.69 -8.80
C ALA A 281 10.54 -14.81 -9.30
N VAL A 282 10.37 -15.82 -8.47
CA VAL A 282 9.40 -16.89 -8.65
C VAL A 282 8.48 -16.92 -7.45
N SER A 283 7.18 -16.87 -7.71
CA SER A 283 6.11 -17.06 -6.76
C SER A 283 5.34 -18.33 -7.13
N ARG A 284 5.21 -19.25 -6.19
CA ARG A 284 4.41 -20.46 -6.35
C ARG A 284 3.41 -20.57 -5.21
N PRO A 285 2.09 -20.60 -5.48
CA PRO A 285 1.11 -20.84 -4.44
C PRO A 285 1.47 -22.06 -3.60
N THR A 286 1.36 -21.94 -2.30
CA THR A 286 1.75 -22.97 -1.33
C THR A 286 0.78 -22.85 -0.14
N GLU A 287 0.43 -23.97 0.47
CA GLU A 287 -0.37 -24.01 1.70
C GLU A 287 0.34 -23.22 2.81
N GLY A 288 -0.42 -22.39 3.52
CA GLY A 288 0.06 -21.59 4.65
C GLY A 288 -0.26 -22.24 5.99
N PRO A 289 0.28 -21.69 7.10
CA PRO A 289 0.03 -22.20 8.45
C PRO A 289 -1.45 -22.19 8.88
N GLU A 290 -2.24 -21.28 8.31
CA GLU A 290 -3.67 -21.13 8.59
C GLU A 290 -4.56 -21.60 7.45
N ASP A 291 -4.06 -22.49 6.61
CA ASP A 291 -4.84 -23.06 5.51
C ASP A 291 -5.84 -24.10 6.05
N ASP A 292 -7.09 -23.63 6.19
CA ASP A 292 -8.26 -24.44 6.57
C ASP A 292 -9.16 -24.75 5.37
N GLY A 293 -8.69 -24.46 4.14
CA GLY A 293 -9.44 -24.58 2.89
C GLY A 293 -10.42 -23.41 2.67
N MET A 294 -10.38 -22.38 3.53
CA MET A 294 -11.17 -21.16 3.42
C MET A 294 -10.29 -20.01 2.96
N VAL A 295 -10.38 -19.67 1.69
CA VAL A 295 -9.52 -18.65 1.06
C VAL A 295 -10.10 -17.24 1.27
N GLY A 296 -11.36 -17.04 0.97
CA GLY A 296 -12.00 -15.72 1.03
C GLY A 296 -12.39 -15.33 2.44
N LEU A 297 -12.04 -14.10 2.81
CA LEU A 297 -12.43 -13.45 4.07
C LEU A 297 -13.12 -12.13 3.77
N PHE A 298 -14.25 -11.89 4.43
CA PHE A 298 -14.94 -10.61 4.35
C PHE A 298 -15.13 -10.06 5.76
N SER A 299 -14.39 -9.05 6.12
CA SER A 299 -14.32 -8.53 7.49
C SER A 299 -14.88 -7.12 7.58
N ALA A 300 -15.62 -6.83 8.66
CA ALA A 300 -16.07 -5.49 9.02
C ALA A 300 -15.25 -4.99 10.21
N VAL A 301 -14.47 -3.94 9.99
CA VAL A 301 -13.58 -3.32 10.98
C VAL A 301 -14.13 -1.96 11.38
N ASP A 302 -14.29 -1.73 12.66
CA ASP A 302 -14.72 -0.45 13.22
C ASP A 302 -13.58 0.58 13.13
N VAL A 303 -13.80 1.68 12.42
CA VAL A 303 -12.74 2.67 12.16
C VAL A 303 -12.34 3.45 13.43
N ALA A 304 -13.24 3.56 14.41
CA ALA A 304 -12.91 4.22 15.69
C ALA A 304 -12.02 3.35 16.58
N THR A 305 -12.31 2.06 16.65
CA THR A 305 -11.69 1.15 17.61
C THR A 305 -10.64 0.21 17.00
N GLY A 306 -10.64 0.04 15.69
CA GLY A 306 -9.83 -0.96 14.99
C GLY A 306 -10.32 -2.40 15.16
N ALA A 307 -11.36 -2.63 15.94
CA ALA A 307 -11.86 -3.96 16.21
C ALA A 307 -12.62 -4.56 15.02
N THR A 308 -12.32 -5.81 14.71
CA THR A 308 -13.13 -6.59 13.77
C THR A 308 -14.46 -6.97 14.41
N ARG A 309 -15.56 -6.35 13.96
CA ARG A 309 -16.90 -6.59 14.49
C ARG A 309 -17.46 -7.95 14.07
N TRP A 310 -17.16 -8.36 12.85
CA TRP A 310 -17.49 -9.68 12.31
C TRP A 310 -16.57 -10.00 11.12
N SER A 311 -16.41 -11.28 10.86
CA SER A 311 -15.73 -11.79 9.67
C SER A 311 -16.49 -12.99 9.12
N HIS A 312 -16.59 -13.07 7.80
CA HIS A 312 -17.16 -14.21 7.07
C HIS A 312 -16.05 -14.90 6.28
N LYS A 313 -15.92 -16.21 6.47
CA LYS A 313 -14.97 -17.05 5.74
C LYS A 313 -15.70 -17.92 4.70
N GLN A 314 -15.06 -18.11 3.54
CA GLN A 314 -15.58 -18.97 2.49
C GLN A 314 -14.45 -19.61 1.66
N ARG A 315 -14.78 -20.70 0.94
CA ARG A 315 -13.79 -21.42 0.12
C ARG A 315 -13.33 -20.63 -1.10
N ALA A 316 -14.25 -19.93 -1.77
CA ALA A 316 -13.90 -19.12 -2.92
C ALA A 316 -13.20 -17.83 -2.47
N GLY A 317 -12.15 -17.42 -3.18
CA GLY A 317 -11.55 -16.12 -3.00
C GLY A 317 -12.56 -14.99 -3.24
N ILE A 318 -12.32 -13.85 -2.63
CA ILE A 318 -13.11 -12.64 -2.84
C ILE A 318 -12.30 -11.70 -3.72
N GLY A 319 -12.73 -11.60 -5.00
CA GLY A 319 -12.05 -10.78 -6.02
C GLY A 319 -12.82 -9.51 -6.39
N GLY A 320 -14.01 -9.29 -5.82
CA GLY A 320 -14.85 -8.11 -6.09
C GLY A 320 -14.55 -6.92 -5.19
N SER A 321 -14.82 -5.72 -5.70
CA SER A 321 -14.87 -4.51 -4.89
C SER A 321 -16.16 -4.48 -4.05
N VAL A 322 -16.11 -3.78 -2.93
CA VAL A 322 -17.24 -3.67 -1.99
C VAL A 322 -18.10 -2.47 -2.33
N LEU A 323 -19.41 -2.67 -2.33
CA LEU A 323 -20.42 -1.61 -2.42
C LEU A 323 -21.22 -1.55 -1.12
N THR A 324 -21.18 -0.43 -0.43
CA THR A 324 -22.07 -0.13 0.71
C THR A 324 -23.22 0.75 0.27
N THR A 325 -24.39 0.60 0.88
CA THR A 325 -25.59 1.37 0.54
C THR A 325 -26.15 2.08 1.76
N ALA A 326 -26.84 3.20 1.54
CA ALA A 326 -27.57 3.93 2.58
C ALA A 326 -28.72 3.12 3.21
N GLY A 327 -29.18 2.06 2.52
CA GLY A 327 -30.17 1.12 3.03
C GLY A 327 -29.63 0.06 4.00
N GLY A 328 -28.35 0.14 4.39
CA GLY A 328 -27.73 -0.78 5.34
C GLY A 328 -27.33 -2.13 4.75
N LEU A 329 -27.17 -2.23 3.43
CA LEU A 329 -26.69 -3.43 2.76
C LEU A 329 -25.25 -3.24 2.28
N VAL A 330 -24.50 -4.34 2.30
CA VAL A 330 -23.15 -4.43 1.76
C VAL A 330 -23.12 -5.54 0.71
N PHE A 331 -22.52 -5.26 -0.44
CA PHE A 331 -22.40 -6.19 -1.56
C PHE A 331 -20.93 -6.41 -1.91
N VAL A 332 -20.58 -7.65 -2.19
CA VAL A 332 -19.26 -8.06 -2.68
C VAL A 332 -19.42 -9.31 -3.55
N SER A 333 -18.62 -9.45 -4.60
CA SER A 333 -18.60 -10.65 -5.43
C SER A 333 -17.40 -11.53 -5.15
N ASP A 334 -17.53 -12.83 -5.38
CA ASP A 334 -16.48 -13.81 -5.24
C ASP A 334 -16.03 -14.42 -6.59
N ASP A 335 -14.93 -15.17 -6.54
CA ASP A 335 -14.33 -15.83 -7.72
C ASP A 335 -15.18 -17.01 -8.24
N ALA A 336 -16.15 -17.49 -7.45
CA ALA A 336 -17.13 -18.49 -7.84
C ALA A 336 -18.38 -17.89 -8.50
N ARG A 337 -18.35 -16.61 -8.88
CA ARG A 337 -19.43 -15.87 -9.55
C ARG A 337 -20.69 -15.71 -8.69
N ARG A 338 -20.52 -15.63 -7.37
CA ARG A 338 -21.61 -15.30 -6.44
C ARG A 338 -21.52 -13.84 -6.05
N PHE A 339 -22.68 -13.30 -5.69
CA PHE A 339 -22.83 -11.90 -5.32
C PHE A 339 -23.70 -11.77 -4.05
#